data_527b73e2648e4d01a7efa71ab93772fc
#
_entry.id   527b73e2648e4d01a7efa71ab93772fc
#
_cell.length_a   1.000
_cell.length_b   1.000
_cell.length_c   1.000
_cell.angle_alpha   90.00
_cell.angle_beta   90.00
_cell.angle_gamma   90.00
#
_symmetry.space_group_name_H-M   'P 1'
#
loop_
_entity.id
_entity.type
_entity.pdbx_description
1 polymer ?
#
loop_
_entity_poly.entity_id
_entity_poly.type
_entity_poly.pdbx_seq_one_letter_code
_entity_poly.pdbx_strand_id
1 'polypeptide(L)'
;MDSFIAIDYETANSNYLSACALGITFVERGVVLESVQTYIKPPEEFSTFDPFNITIHKIQPSQVKNAPSFDTVWEVIEKFHSKNNVPFACHYSGFDIRVTEALLKYYNIKYQEIEFYDTFTIAKKMWPEFSNHKLNYLAQKFDIELDHHNASSDAQACALIALKQIEVLEKKSLSEVAQNYGFKLGILNSSGIKTMSNS
;
A
#
# COMPACT_ATOMS: atom_id res chain seq x y z
N MET A 1 4.13 19.32 -6.30
CA MET A 1 4.46 18.01 -5.73
C MET A 1 3.18 17.26 -5.48
N ASP A 2 3.23 15.94 -5.63
CA ASP A 2 2.07 15.06 -5.62
C ASP A 2 1.45 14.85 -4.24
N SER A 3 0.20 14.42 -4.24
CA SER A 3 -0.49 13.89 -3.05
C SER A 3 -0.88 12.46 -3.35
N PHE A 4 -0.73 11.56 -2.38
CA PHE A 4 -1.07 10.14 -2.52
C PHE A 4 -1.23 9.47 -1.15
N ILE A 5 -1.72 8.23 -1.15
CA ILE A 5 -1.82 7.38 0.04
C ILE A 5 -0.93 6.17 -0.18
N ALA A 6 0.08 5.97 0.68
CA ALA A 6 0.79 4.69 0.68
C ALA A 6 0.14 3.72 1.65
N ILE A 7 0.02 2.46 1.23
CA ILE A 7 -0.63 1.40 2.00
C ILE A 7 0.25 0.15 2.04
N ASP A 8 0.12 -0.59 3.15
CA ASP A 8 0.73 -1.90 3.35
C ASP A 8 -0.15 -2.76 4.25
N TYR A 9 -0.50 -3.98 3.82
CA TYR A 9 -1.36 -4.88 4.57
C TYR A 9 -0.57 -6.02 5.21
N GLU A 10 -0.99 -6.38 6.44
CA GLU A 10 -0.67 -7.67 7.02
C GLU A 10 -1.91 -8.58 7.02
N THR A 11 -1.74 -9.86 6.70
CA THR A 11 -2.82 -10.83 6.62
C THR A 11 -2.62 -11.97 7.63
N ALA A 12 -3.72 -12.41 8.25
CA ALA A 12 -3.70 -13.52 9.20
C ALA A 12 -3.29 -14.87 8.56
N ASN A 13 -3.57 -15.04 7.27
CA ASN A 13 -3.25 -16.22 6.47
C ASN A 13 -3.14 -15.86 4.99
N SER A 14 -3.04 -16.84 4.10
CA SER A 14 -2.88 -16.62 2.64
C SER A 14 -4.14 -16.10 1.92
N ASN A 15 -5.28 -15.99 2.59
CA ASN A 15 -6.50 -15.45 2.00
C ASN A 15 -6.48 -13.91 2.07
N TYR A 16 -6.76 -13.23 0.96
CA TYR A 16 -6.81 -11.75 0.92
C TYR A 16 -7.88 -11.13 1.83
N LEU A 17 -8.91 -11.88 2.21
CA LEU A 17 -9.94 -11.43 3.17
C LEU A 17 -9.47 -11.49 4.63
N SER A 18 -8.31 -12.07 4.89
CA SER A 18 -7.77 -12.22 6.25
C SER A 18 -6.92 -11.03 6.72
N ALA A 19 -7.07 -9.85 6.12
CA ALA A 19 -6.33 -8.67 6.55
C ALA A 19 -6.50 -8.42 8.06
N CYS A 20 -5.38 -8.34 8.77
CA CYS A 20 -5.36 -8.18 10.23
C CYS A 20 -4.70 -6.87 10.69
N ALA A 21 -3.97 -6.20 9.80
CA ALA A 21 -3.50 -4.84 10.00
C ALA A 21 -3.37 -4.12 8.67
N LEU A 22 -3.40 -2.80 8.73
CA LEU A 22 -3.17 -1.90 7.61
C LEU A 22 -2.33 -0.72 8.08
N GLY A 23 -1.20 -0.52 7.43
CA GLY A 23 -0.40 0.69 7.48
C GLY A 23 -0.88 1.67 6.41
N ILE A 24 -1.00 2.93 6.80
CA ILE A 24 -1.44 4.01 5.92
C ILE A 24 -0.51 5.20 6.13
N THR A 25 0.04 5.72 5.05
CA THR A 25 0.79 6.98 5.07
C THR A 25 0.15 7.98 4.13
N PHE A 26 -0.30 9.09 4.70
CA PHE A 26 -0.88 10.20 3.93
C PHE A 26 0.21 11.17 3.51
N VAL A 27 0.30 11.41 2.21
CA VAL A 27 1.21 12.39 1.61
C VAL A 27 0.39 13.49 0.95
N GLU A 28 0.65 14.74 1.32
CA GLU A 28 0.04 15.90 0.69
C GLU A 28 1.13 16.85 0.18
N ARG A 29 1.08 17.15 -1.11
CA ARG A 29 2.04 18.06 -1.79
C ARG A 29 3.50 17.70 -1.55
N GLY A 30 3.80 16.40 -1.52
CA GLY A 30 5.15 15.88 -1.31
C GLY A 30 5.63 15.86 0.15
N VAL A 31 4.73 16.11 1.10
CA VAL A 31 5.02 16.07 2.54
C VAL A 31 4.25 14.93 3.17
N VAL A 32 4.93 14.08 3.94
CA VAL A 32 4.28 13.08 4.78
C VAL A 32 3.56 13.80 5.92
N LEU A 33 2.24 13.67 5.96
CA LEU A 33 1.42 14.27 7.01
C LEU A 33 1.36 13.38 8.24
N GLU A 34 1.07 12.11 8.02
CA GLU A 34 0.86 11.14 9.07
C GLU A 34 1.11 9.73 8.55
N SER A 35 1.66 8.86 9.40
CA SER A 35 1.77 7.42 9.19
C SER A 35 1.12 6.71 10.36
N VAL A 36 0.12 5.88 10.09
CA VAL A 36 -0.67 5.20 11.14
C VAL A 36 -0.77 3.72 10.83
N GLN A 37 -0.87 2.91 11.87
CA GLN A 37 -1.29 1.53 11.77
C GLN A 37 -2.64 1.35 12.45
N THR A 38 -3.52 0.64 11.80
CA THR A 38 -4.74 0.13 12.42
C THR A 38 -4.78 -1.39 12.34
N TYR A 39 -5.18 -2.04 13.44
CA TYR A 39 -5.60 -3.42 13.36
C TYR A 39 -6.95 -3.51 12.66
N ILE A 40 -7.15 -4.61 11.95
CA ILE A 40 -8.42 -4.94 11.30
C ILE A 40 -8.90 -6.28 11.88
N LYS A 41 -10.17 -6.35 12.25
CA LYS A 41 -10.79 -7.63 12.58
C LYS A 41 -11.18 -8.33 11.28
N PRO A 42 -10.51 -9.44 10.91
CA PRO A 42 -10.90 -10.20 9.73
C PRO A 42 -12.33 -10.74 9.88
N PRO A 43 -13.07 -10.97 8.78
CA PRO A 43 -14.31 -11.73 8.84
C PRO A 43 -14.10 -13.09 9.51
N GLU A 44 -15.11 -13.59 10.23
CA GLU A 44 -14.98 -14.76 11.09
C GLU A 44 -14.46 -16.00 10.35
N GLU A 45 -14.96 -16.24 9.15
CA GLU A 45 -14.55 -17.35 8.29
C GLU A 45 -13.10 -17.28 7.78
N PHE A 46 -12.47 -16.11 7.86
CA PHE A 46 -11.07 -15.87 7.45
C PHE A 46 -10.16 -15.47 8.61
N SER A 47 -10.65 -15.57 9.86
CA SER A 47 -9.96 -15.07 11.06
C SER A 47 -8.92 -16.05 11.66
N THR A 48 -8.73 -17.22 11.06
CA THR A 48 -7.69 -18.16 11.49
C THR A 48 -6.31 -17.65 11.14
N PHE A 49 -5.44 -17.50 12.14
CA PHE A 49 -4.06 -17.06 11.94
C PHE A 49 -3.15 -18.24 11.62
N ASP A 50 -2.41 -18.12 10.52
CA ASP A 50 -1.33 -19.04 10.19
C ASP A 50 -0.12 -18.74 11.08
N PRO A 51 0.46 -19.73 11.78
CA PRO A 51 1.67 -19.54 12.57
C PRO A 51 2.83 -18.91 11.78
N PHE A 52 2.95 -19.22 10.49
CA PHE A 52 3.97 -18.62 9.63
C PHE A 52 3.77 -17.10 9.50
N ASN A 53 2.55 -16.63 9.24
CA ASN A 53 2.25 -15.20 9.15
C ASN A 53 2.56 -14.50 10.49
N ILE A 54 2.17 -15.12 11.62
CA ILE A 54 2.52 -14.61 12.96
C ILE A 54 4.05 -14.47 13.13
N THR A 55 4.85 -15.41 12.61
CA THR A 55 6.32 -15.28 12.70
C THR A 55 6.86 -14.09 11.94
N ILE A 56 6.15 -13.61 10.92
CA ILE A 56 6.51 -12.46 10.10
C ILE A 56 6.12 -11.16 10.81
N HIS A 57 4.81 -10.88 10.92
CA HIS A 57 4.30 -9.59 11.40
C HIS A 57 4.07 -9.52 12.93
N LYS A 58 4.23 -10.61 13.68
CA LYS A 58 4.09 -10.72 15.14
C LYS A 58 2.68 -10.44 15.69
N ILE A 59 1.70 -10.15 14.86
CA ILE A 59 0.33 -9.86 15.29
C ILE A 59 -0.34 -11.15 15.76
N GLN A 60 -0.97 -11.07 16.94
CA GLN A 60 -1.68 -12.20 17.55
C GLN A 60 -3.20 -12.04 17.36
N PRO A 61 -3.97 -13.15 17.31
CA PRO A 61 -5.43 -13.10 17.21
C PRO A 61 -6.09 -12.22 18.29
N SER A 62 -5.54 -12.21 19.49
CA SER A 62 -6.05 -11.42 20.61
C SER A 62 -6.00 -9.91 20.37
N GLN A 63 -5.04 -9.42 19.56
CA GLN A 63 -4.86 -7.99 19.27
C GLN A 63 -5.93 -7.49 18.31
N VAL A 64 -6.44 -8.33 17.42
CA VAL A 64 -7.44 -7.96 16.42
C VAL A 64 -8.88 -8.27 16.83
N LYS A 65 -9.07 -8.99 17.93
CA LYS A 65 -10.40 -9.45 18.39
C LYS A 65 -11.43 -8.33 18.50
N ASN A 66 -10.99 -7.17 19.01
CA ASN A 66 -11.82 -5.98 19.22
C ASN A 66 -11.47 -4.84 18.26
N ALA A 67 -10.70 -5.11 17.20
CA ALA A 67 -10.39 -4.14 16.19
C ALA A 67 -11.62 -3.80 15.34
N PRO A 68 -11.63 -2.63 14.67
CA PRO A 68 -12.67 -2.32 13.71
C PRO A 68 -12.64 -3.30 12.54
N SER A 69 -13.79 -3.50 11.90
CA SER A 69 -13.85 -4.18 10.60
C SER A 69 -13.33 -3.28 9.47
N PHE A 70 -13.01 -3.88 8.33
CA PHE A 70 -12.43 -3.15 7.22
C PHE A 70 -13.31 -2.01 6.69
N ASP A 71 -14.62 -2.19 6.63
CA ASP A 71 -15.56 -1.15 6.20
C ASP A 71 -15.44 0.13 7.04
N THR A 72 -15.29 -0.02 8.37
CA THR A 72 -15.04 1.10 9.28
C THR A 72 -13.68 1.78 8.99
N VAL A 73 -12.64 0.99 8.75
CA VAL A 73 -11.31 1.53 8.42
C VAL A 73 -11.33 2.24 7.08
N TRP A 74 -12.05 1.68 6.10
CA TRP A 74 -12.16 2.25 4.76
C TRP A 74 -12.78 3.64 4.73
N GLU A 75 -13.71 3.95 5.63
CA GLU A 75 -14.32 5.29 5.71
C GLU A 75 -13.28 6.41 5.89
N VAL A 76 -12.18 6.15 6.59
CA VAL A 76 -11.11 7.13 6.81
C VAL A 76 -10.30 7.32 5.51
N ILE A 77 -9.95 6.21 4.86
CA ILE A 77 -9.22 6.22 3.59
C ILE A 77 -10.03 6.93 2.52
N GLU A 78 -11.32 6.56 2.39
CA GLU A 78 -12.23 7.13 1.41
C GLU A 78 -12.38 8.64 1.55
N LYS A 79 -12.46 9.16 2.78
CA LYS A 79 -12.54 10.60 3.02
C LYS A 79 -11.32 11.36 2.47
N PHE A 80 -10.12 10.79 2.61
CA PHE A 80 -8.92 11.44 2.08
C PHE A 80 -8.82 11.25 0.56
N HIS A 81 -9.08 10.04 0.07
CA HIS A 81 -9.03 9.70 -1.35
C HIS A 81 -10.04 10.51 -2.15
N SER A 82 -11.32 10.49 -1.78
CA SER A 82 -12.40 11.18 -2.51
C SER A 82 -12.27 12.70 -2.50
N LYS A 83 -11.77 13.28 -1.41
CA LYS A 83 -11.52 14.72 -1.32
C LYS A 83 -10.43 15.18 -2.28
N ASN A 84 -9.39 14.39 -2.46
CA ASN A 84 -8.17 14.80 -3.14
C ASN A 84 -7.97 14.09 -4.48
N ASN A 85 -8.77 13.07 -4.79
CA ASN A 85 -8.64 12.19 -5.97
C ASN A 85 -7.19 11.73 -6.16
N VAL A 86 -6.59 11.17 -5.11
CA VAL A 86 -5.16 10.84 -5.05
C VAL A 86 -4.91 9.36 -5.32
N PRO A 87 -3.83 9.00 -6.01
CA PRO A 87 -3.48 7.59 -6.23
C PRO A 87 -3.03 6.91 -4.92
N PHE A 88 -3.10 5.58 -4.91
CA PHE A 88 -2.43 4.77 -3.91
C PHE A 88 -1.01 4.45 -4.35
N ALA A 89 -0.10 4.31 -3.39
CA ALA A 89 1.25 3.79 -3.61
C ALA A 89 1.43 2.50 -2.79
N CYS A 90 1.99 1.48 -3.43
CA CYS A 90 2.30 0.20 -2.78
C CYS A 90 3.73 -0.21 -3.13
N HIS A 91 4.33 -1.03 -2.29
CA HIS A 91 5.58 -1.68 -2.64
C HIS A 91 5.32 -3.15 -2.99
N TYR A 92 5.24 -3.46 -4.29
CA TYR A 92 4.71 -4.72 -4.81
C TYR A 92 3.18 -4.79 -4.78
N SER A 93 2.55 -3.87 -5.49
CA SER A 93 1.10 -3.63 -5.53
C SER A 93 0.23 -4.87 -5.81
N GLY A 94 0.82 -5.93 -6.38
CA GLY A 94 0.13 -7.18 -6.66
C GLY A 94 -0.45 -7.89 -5.43
N PHE A 95 -0.02 -7.53 -4.22
CA PHE A 95 -0.59 -8.01 -2.97
C PHE A 95 -1.62 -7.02 -2.41
N ASP A 96 -1.21 -5.80 -2.10
CA ASP A 96 -2.04 -4.84 -1.38
C ASP A 96 -3.31 -4.45 -2.14
N ILE A 97 -3.21 -4.27 -3.45
CA ILE A 97 -4.38 -3.93 -4.28
C ILE A 97 -5.36 -5.10 -4.37
N ARG A 98 -4.88 -6.35 -4.34
CA ARG A 98 -5.77 -7.53 -4.29
C ARG A 98 -6.46 -7.69 -2.94
N VAL A 99 -5.76 -7.40 -1.84
CA VAL A 99 -6.37 -7.36 -0.50
C VAL A 99 -7.46 -6.29 -0.48
N THR A 100 -7.15 -5.09 -0.95
CA THR A 100 -8.11 -3.98 -1.05
C THR A 100 -9.34 -4.37 -1.88
N GLU A 101 -9.14 -4.92 -3.09
CA GLU A 101 -10.23 -5.36 -3.96
C GLU A 101 -11.11 -6.42 -3.29
N ALA A 102 -10.49 -7.43 -2.69
CA ALA A 102 -11.22 -8.52 -2.04
C ALA A 102 -12.10 -8.00 -0.90
N LEU A 103 -11.55 -7.12 -0.05
CA LEU A 103 -12.27 -6.53 1.07
C LEU A 103 -13.39 -5.58 0.62
N LEU A 104 -13.14 -4.73 -0.36
CA LEU A 104 -14.17 -3.84 -0.93
C LEU A 104 -15.35 -4.65 -1.48
N LYS A 105 -15.07 -5.75 -2.19
CA LYS A 105 -16.11 -6.66 -2.71
C LYS A 105 -16.85 -7.39 -1.58
N TYR A 106 -16.13 -7.93 -0.59
CA TYR A 106 -16.72 -8.67 0.51
C TYR A 106 -17.71 -7.82 1.33
N TYR A 107 -17.30 -6.57 1.65
CA TYR A 107 -18.14 -5.62 2.39
C TYR A 107 -19.14 -4.87 1.51
N ASN A 108 -19.19 -5.17 0.20
CA ASN A 108 -20.06 -4.50 -0.78
C ASN A 108 -19.92 -2.94 -0.73
N ILE A 109 -18.69 -2.47 -0.58
CA ILE A 109 -18.38 -1.05 -0.48
C ILE A 109 -18.37 -0.45 -1.89
N LYS A 110 -19.11 0.65 -2.07
CA LYS A 110 -19.02 1.48 -3.28
C LYS A 110 -17.84 2.43 -3.14
N TYR A 111 -16.99 2.48 -4.13
CA TYR A 111 -15.80 3.34 -4.14
C TYR A 111 -15.59 3.97 -5.52
N GLN A 112 -14.90 5.09 -5.54
CA GLN A 112 -14.43 5.71 -6.78
C GLN A 112 -13.25 4.89 -7.34
N GLU A 113 -13.00 5.02 -8.65
CA GLU A 113 -11.83 4.41 -9.28
C GLU A 113 -10.55 4.87 -8.55
N ILE A 114 -9.69 3.92 -8.23
CA ILE A 114 -8.43 4.14 -7.53
C ILE A 114 -7.29 3.90 -8.51
N GLU A 115 -6.55 4.93 -8.84
CA GLU A 115 -5.26 4.76 -9.49
C GLU A 115 -4.22 4.27 -8.48
N PHE A 116 -3.28 3.42 -8.91
CA PHE A 116 -2.20 3.00 -8.02
C PHE A 116 -0.85 2.92 -8.70
N TYR A 117 0.18 3.16 -7.90
CA TYR A 117 1.57 3.19 -8.26
C TYR A 117 2.34 2.09 -7.53
N ASP A 118 3.21 1.38 -8.25
CA ASP A 118 4.04 0.32 -7.71
C ASP A 118 5.50 0.77 -7.65
N THR A 119 5.94 1.12 -6.44
CA THR A 119 7.31 1.59 -6.19
C THR A 119 8.37 0.53 -6.52
N PHE A 120 8.06 -0.76 -6.34
CA PHE A 120 8.96 -1.87 -6.67
C PHE A 120 9.17 -1.99 -8.18
N THR A 121 8.10 -1.93 -8.96
CA THR A 121 8.16 -2.00 -10.43
C THR A 121 9.00 -0.86 -11.00
N ILE A 122 8.81 0.34 -10.49
CA ILE A 122 9.57 1.51 -10.92
C ILE A 122 11.01 1.45 -10.42
N ALA A 123 11.27 1.02 -9.18
CA ALA A 123 12.62 0.88 -8.65
C ALA A 123 13.50 -0.03 -9.52
N LYS A 124 12.95 -1.13 -10.02
CA LYS A 124 13.66 -2.04 -10.96
C LYS A 124 14.06 -1.38 -12.27
N LYS A 125 13.33 -0.38 -12.71
CA LYS A 125 13.66 0.39 -13.93
C LYS A 125 14.60 1.53 -13.64
N MET A 126 14.45 2.16 -12.49
CA MET A 126 15.17 3.35 -12.10
C MET A 126 16.60 3.05 -11.61
N TRP A 127 16.77 1.94 -10.92
CA TRP A 127 18.04 1.51 -10.32
C TRP A 127 18.38 0.07 -10.72
N PRO A 128 18.56 -0.23 -12.02
CA PRO A 128 18.80 -1.60 -12.50
C PRO A 128 20.11 -2.19 -11.97
N GLU A 129 21.05 -1.35 -11.50
CA GLU A 129 22.31 -1.72 -10.90
C GLU A 129 22.18 -2.26 -9.47
N PHE A 130 21.04 -2.05 -8.81
CA PHE A 130 20.84 -2.57 -7.46
C PHE A 130 20.62 -4.09 -7.49
N SER A 131 21.27 -4.79 -6.59
CA SER A 131 21.16 -6.26 -6.49
C SER A 131 19.77 -6.74 -6.03
N ASN A 132 18.98 -5.85 -5.42
CA ASN A 132 17.66 -6.13 -4.90
C ASN A 132 16.81 -4.83 -4.91
N HIS A 133 15.48 -5.01 -4.97
CA HIS A 133 14.53 -3.89 -4.96
C HIS A 133 13.44 -4.07 -3.90
N LYS A 134 13.62 -5.02 -2.96
CA LYS A 134 12.69 -5.19 -1.82
C LYS A 134 12.70 -3.95 -0.94
N LEU A 135 11.60 -3.74 -0.23
CA LEU A 135 11.39 -2.57 0.62
C LEU A 135 12.56 -2.31 1.58
N ASN A 136 12.96 -3.35 2.34
CA ASN A 136 14.06 -3.27 3.30
C ASN A 136 15.41 -2.92 2.65
N TYR A 137 15.67 -3.42 1.46
CA TYR A 137 16.91 -3.10 0.73
C TYR A 137 16.93 -1.64 0.28
N LEU A 138 15.82 -1.16 -0.30
CA LEU A 138 15.71 0.24 -0.73
C LEU A 138 15.71 1.20 0.47
N ALA A 139 15.03 0.83 1.56
CA ALA A 139 15.06 1.60 2.81
C ALA A 139 16.50 1.77 3.31
N GLN A 140 17.28 0.70 3.35
CA GLN A 140 18.71 0.77 3.72
C GLN A 140 19.53 1.64 2.76
N LYS A 141 19.27 1.56 1.44
CA LYS A 141 19.99 2.34 0.43
C LYS A 141 19.74 3.84 0.52
N PHE A 142 18.58 4.23 1.02
CA PHE A 142 18.16 5.63 1.11
C PHE A 142 18.11 6.16 2.55
N ASP A 143 18.72 5.43 3.50
CA ASP A 143 18.76 5.80 4.92
C ASP A 143 17.35 6.05 5.50
N ILE A 144 16.36 5.27 5.06
CA ILE A 144 15.00 5.27 5.58
C ILE A 144 14.93 4.30 6.76
N GLU A 145 14.49 4.81 7.91
CA GLU A 145 14.23 3.98 9.09
C GLU A 145 13.08 3.00 8.81
N LEU A 146 13.28 1.71 9.12
CA LEU A 146 12.33 0.65 8.83
C LEU A 146 12.28 -0.39 9.95
N ASP A 147 11.11 -0.50 10.58
CA ASP A 147 10.73 -1.66 11.40
C ASP A 147 9.92 -2.62 10.51
N HIS A 148 10.64 -3.48 9.78
CA HIS A 148 10.05 -4.29 8.72
C HIS A 148 9.00 -5.27 9.27
N HIS A 149 7.88 -5.39 8.55
CA HIS A 149 6.65 -6.09 8.94
C HIS A 149 5.84 -5.41 10.06
N ASN A 150 6.13 -4.14 10.32
CA ASN A 150 5.23 -3.22 10.97
C ASN A 150 4.52 -2.41 9.87
N ALA A 151 3.24 -2.64 9.66
CA ALA A 151 2.52 -2.13 8.51
C ALA A 151 2.63 -0.60 8.36
N SER A 152 2.62 0.19 9.47
CA SER A 152 2.81 1.65 9.37
C SER A 152 4.22 2.04 8.94
N SER A 153 5.24 1.30 9.41
CA SER A 153 6.63 1.53 9.01
C SER A 153 6.86 1.16 7.54
N ASP A 154 6.26 0.05 7.08
CA ASP A 154 6.36 -0.40 5.69
C ASP A 154 5.61 0.58 4.74
N ALA A 155 4.41 1.04 5.12
CA ALA A 155 3.69 2.08 4.36
C ALA A 155 4.46 3.41 4.32
N GLN A 156 5.11 3.82 5.43
CA GLN A 156 5.94 5.02 5.46
C GLN A 156 7.17 4.88 4.57
N ALA A 157 7.86 3.76 4.64
CA ALA A 157 9.01 3.50 3.77
C ALA A 157 8.60 3.48 2.29
N CYS A 158 7.46 2.88 1.96
CA CYS A 158 6.88 2.92 0.61
C CYS A 158 6.65 4.38 0.15
N ALA A 159 6.06 5.22 1.01
CA ALA A 159 5.82 6.64 0.71
C ALA A 159 7.13 7.40 0.46
N LEU A 160 8.13 7.20 1.32
CA LEU A 160 9.43 7.86 1.20
C LEU A 160 10.20 7.42 -0.07
N ILE A 161 10.11 6.13 -0.43
CA ILE A 161 10.66 5.62 -1.69
C ILE A 161 9.95 6.27 -2.89
N ALA A 162 8.62 6.36 -2.86
CA ALA A 162 7.85 7.03 -3.91
C ALA A 162 8.26 8.51 -4.07
N LEU A 163 8.41 9.23 -2.97
CA LEU A 163 8.90 10.62 -2.96
C LEU A 163 10.33 10.71 -3.51
N LYS A 164 11.20 9.75 -3.15
CA LYS A 164 12.57 9.67 -3.68
C LYS A 164 12.59 9.47 -5.20
N GLN A 165 11.68 8.66 -5.72
CA GLN A 165 11.54 8.45 -7.17
C GLN A 165 11.09 9.72 -7.90
N ILE A 166 10.19 10.49 -7.29
CA ILE A 166 9.78 11.81 -7.80
C ILE A 166 10.96 12.78 -7.79
N GLU A 167 11.70 12.86 -6.67
CA GLU A 167 12.85 13.75 -6.48
C GLU A 167 13.95 13.49 -7.50
N VAL A 168 14.42 12.25 -7.61
CA VAL A 168 15.54 11.86 -8.48
C VAL A 168 15.26 12.15 -9.96
N LEU A 169 14.01 12.03 -10.39
CA LEU A 169 13.61 12.34 -11.77
C LEU A 169 13.17 13.80 -11.96
N GLU A 170 13.19 14.61 -10.89
CA GLU A 170 12.70 16.00 -10.92
C GLU A 170 11.26 16.10 -11.47
N LYS A 171 10.41 15.09 -11.16
CA LYS A 171 9.01 15.05 -11.57
C LYS A 171 8.11 15.71 -10.53
N LYS A 172 6.85 15.88 -10.88
CA LYS A 172 5.85 16.49 -9.99
C LYS A 172 4.87 15.47 -9.42
N SER A 173 4.75 14.30 -10.07
CA SER A 173 3.76 13.29 -9.70
C SER A 173 4.24 11.86 -9.96
N LEU A 174 3.60 10.89 -9.28
CA LEU A 174 3.79 9.46 -9.48
C LEU A 174 3.45 9.05 -10.93
N SER A 175 2.43 9.69 -11.51
CA SER A 175 2.05 9.47 -12.90
C SER A 175 3.18 9.89 -13.87
N GLU A 176 3.80 11.05 -13.65
CA GLU A 176 4.93 11.47 -14.46
C GLU A 176 6.16 10.58 -14.33
N VAL A 177 6.41 10.05 -13.11
CA VAL A 177 7.47 9.06 -12.89
C VAL A 177 7.18 7.77 -13.64
N ALA A 178 5.97 7.25 -13.56
CA ALA A 178 5.56 6.05 -14.28
C ALA A 178 5.71 6.24 -15.80
N GLN A 179 5.21 7.34 -16.34
CA GLN A 179 5.30 7.68 -17.76
C GLN A 179 6.75 7.79 -18.25
N ASN A 180 7.68 8.29 -17.43
CA ASN A 180 9.10 8.37 -17.77
C ASN A 180 9.71 6.99 -18.10
N TYR A 181 9.14 5.92 -17.57
CA TYR A 181 9.54 4.54 -17.85
C TYR A 181 8.54 3.80 -18.76
N GLY A 182 7.63 4.51 -19.40
CA GLY A 182 6.65 3.96 -20.34
C GLY A 182 5.48 3.23 -19.66
N PHE A 183 5.19 3.52 -18.40
CA PHE A 183 4.05 2.92 -17.68
C PHE A 183 2.91 3.93 -17.52
N LYS A 184 1.68 3.39 -17.50
CA LYS A 184 0.50 4.03 -16.90
C LYS A 184 0.31 3.51 -15.50
N LEU A 185 -0.29 4.32 -14.62
CA LEU A 185 -0.72 3.85 -13.30
C LEU A 185 -1.65 2.65 -13.45
N GLY A 186 -1.63 1.77 -12.46
CA GLY A 186 -2.62 0.72 -12.35
C GLY A 186 -3.98 1.30 -11.94
N ILE A 187 -5.04 0.56 -12.16
CA ILE A 187 -6.42 0.98 -11.88
C ILE A 187 -7.14 -0.14 -11.15
N LEU A 188 -7.77 0.20 -10.04
CA LEU A 188 -8.75 -0.62 -9.35
C LEU A 188 -10.13 0.03 -9.48
N ASN A 189 -11.08 -0.66 -10.09
CA ASN A 189 -12.46 -0.20 -10.21
C ASN A 189 -13.45 -1.38 -10.12
N SER A 190 -14.74 -1.11 -10.33
CA SER A 190 -15.79 -2.13 -10.24
C SER A 190 -15.63 -3.29 -11.24
N SER A 191 -14.85 -3.10 -12.30
CA SER A 191 -14.55 -4.16 -13.31
C SER A 191 -13.34 -5.00 -12.90
N GLY A 192 -12.60 -4.62 -11.85
CA GLY A 192 -11.42 -5.32 -11.33
C GLY A 192 -10.14 -4.50 -11.39
N ILE A 193 -9.02 -5.21 -11.37
CA ILE A 193 -7.68 -4.64 -11.34
C ILE A 193 -7.06 -4.64 -12.74
N LYS A 194 -6.58 -3.47 -13.18
CA LYS A 194 -5.62 -3.34 -14.28
C LYS A 194 -4.27 -2.95 -13.66
N THR A 195 -3.30 -3.83 -13.74
CA THR A 195 -1.94 -3.56 -13.22
C THR A 195 -1.27 -2.42 -14.00
N MET A 196 -0.23 -1.82 -13.41
CA MET A 196 0.64 -0.91 -14.15
C MET A 196 1.11 -1.59 -15.44
N SER A 197 0.91 -0.97 -16.57
CA SER A 197 1.20 -1.54 -17.89
C SER A 197 1.95 -0.54 -18.76
N ASN A 198 2.68 -1.05 -19.74
CA ASN A 198 3.31 -0.21 -20.75
C ASN A 198 2.24 0.64 -21.47
N SER A 199 2.56 1.92 -21.65
CA SER A 199 1.73 2.92 -22.34
C SER A 199 1.67 2.65 -23.85
#